data_a6fb02389f6396f0a4e185efdd4174a0
#
_entry.id   a6fb02389f6396f0a4e185efdd4174a0
#
_cell.length_a   1.000
_cell.length_b   1.000
_cell.length_c   1.000
_cell.angle_alpha   90.00
_cell.angle_beta   90.00
_cell.angle_gamma   90.00
#
_symmetry.space_group_name_H-M   'P 1'
#
loop_
_entity.id
_entity.type
_entity.pdbx_description
1 polymer ?
#
loop_
_entity_poly.entity_id
_entity_poly.type
_entity_poly.pdbx_seq_one_letter_code
_entity_poly.pdbx_strand_id
1 'polypeptide(L)'
;LPPLSRRQRQMCIRDSHLGGSNTNIEEIKNVDINQAAALKVFMGASTGEMLVDSIDALNDIFNYSPLIVVTHCEDPKRVKDREISFFEKYGDDLSAEHHHLIRDVESCYLSSSLAVDLAKKYDADLHVFHLTTEKEMELFTSGAIDGKKITAEVCVHHMLLNDTYYAKLGNQIKCNPSIKTEQDRLALIKSLKADKIDIIATDHAPHTWDEKMRSYPDAPAGLPLVQHGLQILMDFYHKDILSLETIVEKSSHNVAKRFQIKDRGYIREGLSLIHI
;
A
#
# COMPACT_ATOMS: atom_id res chain seq x y z
N LEU A 1 -22.32 3.84 23.41
CA LEU A 1 -21.00 4.44 23.49
C LEU A 1 -21.14 5.93 23.78
N PRO A 2 -20.33 6.54 24.70
CA PRO A 2 -20.39 7.97 24.95
C PRO A 2 -20.04 8.71 23.64
N PRO A 3 -20.69 9.87 23.38
CA PRO A 3 -20.38 10.63 22.17
C PRO A 3 -18.91 11.08 22.20
N LEU A 4 -18.20 10.82 21.14
CA LEU A 4 -16.82 11.30 20.97
C LEU A 4 -16.76 12.82 21.13
N SER A 5 -15.75 13.34 21.80
CA SER A 5 -15.54 14.78 21.91
C SER A 5 -15.35 15.39 20.51
N ARG A 6 -15.61 16.70 20.38
CA ARG A 6 -15.43 17.41 19.10
C ARG A 6 -14.01 17.26 18.55
N ARG A 7 -13.00 17.22 19.46
CA ARG A 7 -11.59 16.99 19.12
C ARG A 7 -11.34 15.56 18.63
N GLN A 8 -11.93 14.56 19.25
CA GLN A 8 -11.82 13.16 18.83
C GLN A 8 -12.49 12.94 17.46
N ARG A 9 -13.64 13.56 17.20
CA ARG A 9 -14.29 13.52 15.90
C ARG A 9 -13.46 14.16 14.77
N GLN A 10 -12.82 15.30 15.04
CA GLN A 10 -11.93 15.94 14.05
C GLN A 10 -10.67 15.11 13.79
N MET A 11 -10.18 14.36 14.77
CA MET A 11 -9.03 13.47 14.59
C MET A 11 -9.38 12.22 13.77
N CYS A 12 -10.57 11.65 13.99
CA CYS A 12 -11.04 10.47 13.25
C CYS A 12 -11.40 10.76 11.78
N ILE A 13 -11.86 11.98 11.48
CA ILE A 13 -12.31 12.35 10.13
C ILE A 13 -11.17 12.39 9.11
N ARG A 14 -9.93 12.63 9.54
CA ARG A 14 -8.76 12.65 8.64
C ARG A 14 -8.00 11.34 8.57
N ASP A 15 -8.41 10.33 9.28
CA ASP A 15 -7.76 9.02 9.34
C ASP A 15 -8.33 8.04 8.30
N SER A 16 -9.31 8.48 7.52
CA SER A 16 -9.98 7.68 6.50
C SER A 16 -9.74 8.23 5.11
N HIS A 17 -9.72 7.32 4.13
CA HIS A 17 -9.68 7.67 2.73
C HIS A 17 -11.09 7.67 2.13
N LEU A 18 -11.36 8.58 1.20
CA LEU A 18 -12.51 8.46 0.31
C LEU A 18 -12.22 7.36 -0.72
N GLY A 19 -13.15 6.44 -0.96
CA GLY A 19 -13.03 5.44 -2.01
C GLY A 19 -13.39 6.00 -3.38
N GLY A 20 -12.50 5.82 -4.36
CA GLY A 20 -12.81 6.07 -5.78
C GLY A 20 -13.48 4.86 -6.41
N SER A 21 -14.38 5.10 -7.37
CA SER A 21 -15.02 4.09 -8.20
C SER A 21 -15.14 4.58 -9.65
N ASN A 22 -15.59 3.70 -10.56
CA ASN A 22 -15.82 4.09 -11.95
C ASN A 22 -16.94 5.15 -12.14
N THR A 23 -17.73 5.46 -11.10
CA THR A 23 -18.96 6.23 -11.24
C THR A 23 -19.11 7.41 -10.29
N ASN A 24 -18.21 7.61 -9.32
CA ASN A 24 -18.38 8.63 -8.27
C ASN A 24 -17.52 9.89 -8.45
N ILE A 25 -17.24 10.27 -9.70
CA ILE A 25 -16.38 11.43 -9.99
C ILE A 25 -16.94 12.74 -9.43
N GLU A 26 -18.25 12.91 -9.38
CA GLU A 26 -18.87 14.14 -8.88
C GLU A 26 -18.72 14.26 -7.36
N GLU A 27 -18.78 13.16 -6.61
CA GLU A 27 -18.48 13.10 -5.18
C GLU A 27 -17.01 13.42 -4.93
N ILE A 28 -16.10 12.90 -5.78
CA ILE A 28 -14.67 13.18 -5.69
C ILE A 28 -14.37 14.67 -5.89
N LYS A 29 -14.95 15.29 -6.91
CA LYS A 29 -14.77 16.75 -7.18
C LYS A 29 -15.25 17.63 -6.03
N ASN A 30 -16.31 17.22 -5.34
CA ASN A 30 -16.98 18.00 -4.30
C ASN A 30 -16.58 17.61 -2.87
N VAL A 31 -15.61 16.71 -2.67
CA VAL A 31 -15.19 16.28 -1.35
C VAL A 31 -14.59 17.44 -0.53
N ASP A 32 -15.00 17.54 0.73
CA ASP A 32 -14.31 18.43 1.67
C ASP A 32 -12.93 17.83 2.02
N ILE A 33 -11.87 18.49 1.56
CA ILE A 33 -10.48 18.07 1.78
C ILE A 33 -10.08 17.97 3.26
N ASN A 34 -10.89 18.51 4.18
CA ASN A 34 -10.68 18.38 5.61
C ASN A 34 -11.31 17.12 6.22
N GLN A 35 -12.12 16.39 5.46
CA GLN A 35 -12.84 15.20 5.92
C GLN A 35 -12.23 13.88 5.45
N ALA A 36 -11.28 13.89 4.52
CA ALA A 36 -10.58 12.70 4.06
C ALA A 36 -9.08 12.94 3.99
N ALA A 37 -8.29 11.93 4.34
CA ALA A 37 -6.83 12.01 4.26
C ALA A 37 -6.34 11.94 2.81
N ALA A 38 -6.99 11.13 1.97
CA ALA A 38 -6.66 10.93 0.57
C ALA A 38 -7.84 10.30 -0.19
N LEU A 39 -7.71 10.17 -1.50
CA LEU A 39 -8.62 9.42 -2.36
C LEU A 39 -8.01 8.03 -2.65
N LYS A 40 -8.61 6.96 -2.14
CA LYS A 40 -8.16 5.58 -2.39
C LYS A 40 -8.72 5.04 -3.69
N VAL A 41 -7.83 4.61 -4.58
CA VAL A 41 -8.15 4.01 -5.87
C VAL A 41 -7.59 2.59 -5.93
N PHE A 42 -8.45 1.61 -6.15
CA PHE A 42 -8.05 0.24 -6.40
C PHE A 42 -7.89 0.03 -7.92
N MET A 43 -6.65 0.04 -8.41
CA MET A 43 -6.30 -0.28 -9.79
C MET A 43 -6.03 -1.78 -9.99
N GLY A 44 -6.51 -2.61 -9.07
CA GLY A 44 -6.37 -4.07 -9.00
C GLY A 44 -6.96 -4.58 -7.70
N ALA A 45 -7.03 -5.88 -7.51
CA ALA A 45 -7.40 -6.61 -6.28
C ALA A 45 -8.33 -5.84 -5.32
N SER A 46 -9.59 -5.67 -5.70
CA SER A 46 -10.60 -5.02 -4.85
C SER A 46 -11.69 -6.00 -4.44
N THR A 47 -12.34 -5.71 -3.32
CA THR A 47 -13.59 -6.36 -2.90
C THR A 47 -14.77 -5.50 -3.27
N GLY A 48 -15.84 -6.12 -3.77
CA GLY A 48 -17.05 -5.41 -4.21
C GLY A 48 -16.84 -4.56 -5.46
N GLU A 49 -17.53 -3.42 -5.54
CA GLU A 49 -17.56 -2.53 -6.70
C GLU A 49 -16.49 -1.40 -6.65
N MET A 50 -15.42 -1.59 -5.87
CA MET A 50 -14.39 -0.57 -5.66
C MET A 50 -13.25 -0.62 -6.69
N LEU A 51 -13.24 -1.60 -7.60
CA LEU A 51 -12.25 -1.67 -8.68
C LEU A 51 -12.47 -0.51 -9.66
N VAL A 52 -11.40 0.23 -9.94
CA VAL A 52 -11.40 1.27 -10.97
C VAL A 52 -10.55 0.77 -12.15
N ASP A 53 -11.23 0.20 -13.13
CA ASP A 53 -10.62 -0.40 -14.34
C ASP A 53 -10.94 0.37 -15.62
N SER A 54 -11.87 1.34 -15.56
CA SER A 54 -12.16 2.26 -16.65
C SER A 54 -11.03 3.28 -16.80
N ILE A 55 -10.41 3.32 -17.96
CA ILE A 55 -9.37 4.32 -18.28
C ILE A 55 -9.91 5.75 -18.25
N ASP A 56 -11.18 5.95 -18.62
CA ASP A 56 -11.83 7.26 -18.57
C ASP A 56 -12.03 7.69 -17.11
N ALA A 57 -12.51 6.81 -16.24
CA ALA A 57 -12.66 7.09 -14.82
C ALA A 57 -11.29 7.40 -14.16
N LEU A 58 -10.24 6.65 -14.51
CA LEU A 58 -8.89 6.95 -14.04
C LEU A 58 -8.39 8.31 -14.51
N ASN A 59 -8.58 8.67 -15.78
CA ASN A 59 -8.24 10.01 -16.30
C ASN A 59 -8.98 11.11 -15.53
N ASP A 60 -10.28 10.95 -15.28
CA ASP A 60 -11.08 11.92 -14.54
C ASP A 60 -10.62 12.03 -13.08
N ILE A 61 -10.37 10.91 -12.40
CA ILE A 61 -9.88 10.89 -11.03
C ILE A 61 -8.55 11.64 -10.89
N PHE A 62 -7.56 11.34 -11.75
CA PHE A 62 -6.26 11.99 -11.68
C PHE A 62 -6.30 13.46 -12.10
N ASN A 63 -7.24 13.84 -12.98
CA ASN A 63 -7.41 15.22 -13.44
C ASN A 63 -8.13 16.11 -12.43
N TYR A 64 -9.09 15.57 -11.69
CA TYR A 64 -10.02 16.39 -10.91
C TYR A 64 -9.96 16.17 -9.40
N SER A 65 -9.25 15.17 -8.89
CA SER A 65 -9.16 14.94 -7.44
C SER A 65 -8.49 16.11 -6.72
N PRO A 66 -9.15 16.73 -5.73
CA PRO A 66 -8.52 17.73 -4.88
C PRO A 66 -7.68 17.11 -3.75
N LEU A 67 -7.71 15.79 -3.62
CA LEU A 67 -6.98 15.01 -2.63
C LEU A 67 -5.79 14.29 -3.26
N ILE A 68 -4.82 13.91 -2.45
CA ILE A 68 -3.77 12.96 -2.85
C ILE A 68 -4.45 11.68 -3.32
N VAL A 69 -4.13 11.22 -4.53
CA VAL A 69 -4.56 9.90 -5.01
C VAL A 69 -3.65 8.84 -4.43
N VAL A 70 -4.22 7.87 -3.72
CA VAL A 70 -3.48 6.73 -3.17
C VAL A 70 -3.94 5.45 -3.85
N THR A 71 -3.00 4.65 -4.37
CA THR A 71 -3.34 3.56 -5.27
C THR A 71 -2.86 2.20 -4.78
N HIS A 72 -3.73 1.18 -4.92
CA HIS A 72 -3.32 -0.21 -4.96
C HIS A 72 -3.10 -0.58 -6.43
N CYS A 73 -1.91 -1.05 -6.77
CA CYS A 73 -1.47 -1.25 -8.16
C CYS A 73 -1.16 -2.72 -8.46
N GLU A 74 -2.11 -3.39 -9.12
CA GLU A 74 -1.91 -4.69 -9.80
C GLU A 74 -2.80 -4.70 -11.03
N ASP A 75 -2.26 -5.04 -12.21
CA ASP A 75 -3.06 -5.08 -13.44
C ASP A 75 -4.15 -6.16 -13.36
N PRO A 76 -5.45 -5.78 -13.32
CA PRO A 76 -6.53 -6.72 -13.03
C PRO A 76 -6.71 -7.76 -14.14
N LYS A 77 -6.47 -7.37 -15.39
CA LYS A 77 -6.58 -8.29 -16.53
C LYS A 77 -5.49 -9.35 -16.46
N ARG A 78 -4.25 -8.94 -16.26
CA ARG A 78 -3.12 -9.87 -16.14
C ARG A 78 -3.28 -10.84 -14.98
N VAL A 79 -3.67 -10.33 -13.80
CA VAL A 79 -3.91 -11.18 -12.63
C VAL A 79 -4.98 -12.22 -12.95
N LYS A 80 -6.12 -11.80 -13.52
CA LYS A 80 -7.22 -12.70 -13.87
C LYS A 80 -6.81 -13.76 -14.89
N ASP A 81 -6.11 -13.36 -15.97
CA ASP A 81 -5.65 -14.28 -17.01
C ASP A 81 -4.70 -15.34 -16.40
N ARG A 82 -3.84 -14.93 -15.44
CA ARG A 82 -2.93 -15.84 -14.74
C ARG A 82 -3.66 -16.74 -13.72
N GLU A 83 -4.62 -16.22 -13.00
CA GLU A 83 -5.47 -17.02 -12.11
C GLU A 83 -6.15 -18.17 -12.88
N ILE A 84 -6.73 -17.88 -14.05
CA ILE A 84 -7.36 -18.88 -14.91
C ILE A 84 -6.31 -19.91 -15.38
N SER A 85 -5.19 -19.46 -15.91
CA SER A 85 -4.14 -20.34 -16.44
C SER A 85 -3.54 -21.26 -15.36
N PHE A 86 -3.34 -20.73 -14.15
CA PHE A 86 -2.83 -21.53 -13.03
C PHE A 86 -3.87 -22.51 -12.50
N PHE A 87 -5.14 -22.12 -12.46
CA PHE A 87 -6.22 -23.02 -12.08
C PHE A 87 -6.36 -24.18 -13.09
N GLU A 88 -6.32 -23.90 -14.39
CA GLU A 88 -6.34 -24.92 -15.45
C GLU A 88 -5.15 -25.90 -15.35
N LYS A 89 -3.98 -25.37 -14.95
CA LYS A 89 -2.75 -26.18 -14.87
C LYS A 89 -2.66 -27.03 -13.60
N TYR A 90 -3.07 -26.50 -12.47
CA TYR A 90 -2.84 -27.09 -11.16
C TYR A 90 -4.12 -27.63 -10.48
N GLY A 91 -5.31 -27.16 -10.87
CA GLY A 91 -6.57 -27.60 -10.28
C GLY A 91 -6.55 -27.54 -8.75
N ASP A 92 -6.82 -28.69 -8.14
CA ASP A 92 -6.84 -28.84 -6.68
C ASP A 92 -5.44 -28.75 -6.03
N ASP A 93 -4.37 -28.88 -6.77
CA ASP A 93 -2.99 -28.71 -6.30
C ASP A 93 -2.56 -27.23 -6.26
N LEU A 94 -3.43 -26.30 -6.65
CA LEU A 94 -3.16 -24.87 -6.57
C LEU A 94 -3.02 -24.43 -5.11
N SER A 95 -1.88 -23.86 -4.78
CA SER A 95 -1.50 -23.52 -3.40
C SER A 95 -0.95 -22.10 -3.26
N ALA A 96 -0.71 -21.68 -2.03
CA ALA A 96 -0.10 -20.39 -1.74
C ALA A 96 1.29 -20.19 -2.39
N GLU A 97 2.00 -21.28 -2.67
CA GLU A 97 3.29 -21.21 -3.37
C GLU A 97 3.19 -20.62 -4.78
N HIS A 98 2.01 -20.69 -5.39
CA HIS A 98 1.76 -20.10 -6.71
C HIS A 98 1.35 -18.63 -6.66
N HIS A 99 1.08 -18.08 -5.45
CA HIS A 99 0.49 -16.75 -5.30
C HIS A 99 1.34 -15.64 -5.93
N HIS A 100 2.65 -15.66 -5.70
CA HIS A 100 3.59 -14.68 -6.26
C HIS A 100 3.79 -14.85 -7.78
N LEU A 101 3.53 -16.03 -8.31
CA LEU A 101 3.56 -16.28 -9.76
C LEU A 101 2.29 -15.77 -10.43
N ILE A 102 1.14 -15.89 -9.79
CA ILE A 102 -0.14 -15.36 -10.28
C ILE A 102 -0.13 -13.83 -10.25
N ARG A 103 0.20 -13.25 -9.10
CA ARG A 103 0.36 -11.80 -8.87
C ARG A 103 1.82 -11.42 -9.05
N ASP A 104 2.26 -11.48 -10.30
CA ASP A 104 3.67 -11.39 -10.65
C ASP A 104 4.20 -9.94 -10.69
N VAL A 105 5.50 -9.82 -10.89
CA VAL A 105 6.21 -8.52 -11.00
C VAL A 105 5.57 -7.63 -12.06
N GLU A 106 5.20 -8.20 -13.20
CA GLU A 106 4.66 -7.44 -14.32
C GLU A 106 3.27 -6.88 -14.03
N SER A 107 2.44 -7.60 -13.25
CA SER A 107 1.12 -7.08 -12.85
C SER A 107 1.25 -5.82 -11.98
N CYS A 108 2.21 -5.78 -11.06
CA CYS A 108 2.48 -4.60 -10.25
C CYS A 108 3.03 -3.46 -11.11
N TYR A 109 4.05 -3.73 -11.93
CA TYR A 109 4.72 -2.73 -12.74
C TYR A 109 3.79 -2.03 -13.75
N LEU A 110 2.97 -2.79 -14.48
CA LEU A 110 2.02 -2.22 -15.45
C LEU A 110 1.05 -1.25 -14.80
N SER A 111 0.49 -1.63 -13.66
CA SER A 111 -0.48 -0.79 -12.94
C SER A 111 0.20 0.42 -12.28
N SER A 112 1.34 0.24 -11.62
CA SER A 112 2.11 1.34 -11.02
C SER A 112 2.61 2.33 -12.07
N SER A 113 3.06 1.83 -13.25
CA SER A 113 3.48 2.66 -14.37
C SER A 113 2.32 3.52 -14.90
N LEU A 114 1.14 2.93 -15.08
CA LEU A 114 -0.06 3.67 -15.48
C LEU A 114 -0.42 4.77 -14.47
N ALA A 115 -0.39 4.46 -13.16
CA ALA A 115 -0.67 5.45 -12.12
C ALA A 115 0.32 6.62 -12.15
N VAL A 116 1.62 6.33 -12.29
CA VAL A 116 2.69 7.35 -12.39
C VAL A 116 2.53 8.20 -13.66
N ASP A 117 2.21 7.58 -14.80
CA ASP A 117 2.00 8.31 -16.06
C ASP A 117 0.78 9.23 -16.01
N LEU A 118 -0.31 8.77 -15.39
CA LEU A 118 -1.50 9.61 -15.16
C LEU A 118 -1.17 10.77 -14.21
N ALA A 119 -0.44 10.52 -13.13
CA ALA A 119 -0.02 11.56 -12.20
C ALA A 119 0.85 12.62 -12.88
N LYS A 120 1.79 12.22 -13.73
CA LYS A 120 2.61 13.15 -14.53
C LYS A 120 1.77 13.93 -15.55
N LYS A 121 0.84 13.25 -16.23
CA LYS A 121 -0.02 13.85 -17.25
C LYS A 121 -0.88 14.97 -16.70
N TYR A 122 -1.43 14.79 -15.52
CA TYR A 122 -2.38 15.72 -14.88
C TYR A 122 -1.75 16.55 -13.75
N ASP A 123 -0.44 16.43 -13.53
CA ASP A 123 0.27 17.10 -12.42
C ASP A 123 -0.35 16.78 -11.06
N ALA A 124 -0.89 15.56 -10.89
CA ALA A 124 -1.60 15.11 -9.71
C ALA A 124 -0.66 14.65 -8.59
N ASP A 125 -1.08 14.83 -7.34
CA ASP A 125 -0.42 14.25 -6.18
C ASP A 125 -0.75 12.76 -6.09
N LEU A 126 0.27 11.90 -6.17
CA LEU A 126 0.15 10.43 -6.13
C LEU A 126 0.98 9.84 -4.98
N HIS A 127 0.39 8.88 -4.28
CA HIS A 127 1.13 8.01 -3.38
C HIS A 127 0.80 6.53 -3.70
N VAL A 128 1.79 5.78 -4.15
CA VAL A 128 1.62 4.37 -4.51
C VAL A 128 1.83 3.50 -3.27
N PHE A 129 0.80 2.74 -2.90
CA PHE A 129 0.82 1.87 -1.72
C PHE A 129 1.68 0.62 -1.94
N HIS A 130 2.25 0.10 -0.88
CA HIS A 130 2.82 -1.25 -0.71
C HIS A 130 3.59 -1.78 -1.94
N LEU A 131 4.61 -1.06 -2.41
CA LEU A 131 5.50 -1.55 -3.48
C LEU A 131 6.14 -2.88 -3.11
N THR A 132 6.28 -3.76 -4.09
CA THR A 132 6.76 -5.14 -3.85
C THR A 132 7.84 -5.63 -4.79
N THR A 133 8.21 -4.87 -5.82
CA THR A 133 9.11 -5.34 -6.87
C THR A 133 10.29 -4.41 -7.12
N GLU A 134 11.44 -4.97 -7.50
CA GLU A 134 12.61 -4.20 -7.95
C GLU A 134 12.27 -3.34 -9.17
N LYS A 135 11.49 -3.89 -10.11
CA LYS A 135 11.15 -3.23 -11.36
C LYS A 135 10.38 -1.93 -11.14
N GLU A 136 9.49 -1.87 -10.17
CA GLU A 136 8.75 -0.64 -9.82
C GLU A 136 9.65 0.51 -9.37
N MET A 137 10.87 0.22 -8.87
CA MET A 137 11.80 1.25 -8.40
C MET A 137 12.30 2.18 -9.51
N GLU A 138 12.13 1.81 -10.77
CA GLU A 138 12.45 2.67 -11.92
C GLU A 138 11.49 3.88 -12.05
N LEU A 139 10.29 3.75 -11.49
CA LEU A 139 9.23 4.75 -11.58
C LEU A 139 9.41 5.93 -10.61
N PHE A 140 10.23 5.75 -9.56
CA PHE A 140 10.35 6.69 -8.45
C PHE A 140 11.75 7.34 -8.40
N THR A 141 11.77 8.61 -7.99
CA THR A 141 13.00 9.39 -7.86
C THR A 141 13.49 9.43 -6.41
N SER A 142 14.82 9.42 -6.23
CA SER A 142 15.45 9.63 -4.92
C SER A 142 15.31 11.07 -4.43
N GLY A 143 15.33 11.26 -3.12
CA GLY A 143 15.38 12.58 -2.47
C GLY A 143 14.34 12.74 -1.36
N ALA A 144 14.43 13.85 -0.63
CA ALA A 144 13.52 14.16 0.45
C ALA A 144 12.06 14.22 -0.03
N ILE A 145 11.13 13.87 0.85
CA ILE A 145 9.69 13.86 0.53
C ILE A 145 9.12 15.27 0.25
N ASP A 146 9.79 16.30 0.78
CA ASP A 146 9.33 17.68 0.63
C ASP A 146 9.35 18.08 -0.84
N GLY A 147 8.20 18.45 -1.38
CA GLY A 147 7.99 18.84 -2.78
C GLY A 147 7.82 17.68 -3.76
N LYS A 148 7.92 16.40 -3.35
CA LYS A 148 7.58 15.27 -4.21
C LYS A 148 6.07 15.20 -4.43
N LYS A 149 5.62 15.24 -5.68
CA LYS A 149 4.22 14.96 -6.05
C LYS A 149 3.94 13.47 -6.12
N ILE A 150 4.91 12.67 -6.53
CA ILE A 150 4.80 11.21 -6.64
C ILE A 150 5.66 10.58 -5.57
N THR A 151 5.03 9.88 -4.64
CA THR A 151 5.65 9.20 -3.50
C THR A 151 5.21 7.74 -3.45
N ALA A 152 5.91 6.94 -2.65
CA ALA A 152 5.60 5.52 -2.52
C ALA A 152 5.86 5.00 -1.10
N GLU A 153 5.20 3.90 -0.76
CA GLU A 153 5.45 3.20 0.49
C GLU A 153 5.82 1.72 0.27
N VAL A 154 6.45 1.15 1.28
CA VAL A 154 6.72 -0.27 1.40
C VAL A 154 6.17 -0.79 2.71
N CYS A 155 5.57 -1.99 2.70
CA CYS A 155 5.12 -2.61 3.94
C CYS A 155 6.21 -3.46 4.58
N VAL A 156 6.19 -3.52 5.91
CA VAL A 156 7.22 -4.24 6.71
C VAL A 156 7.35 -5.71 6.31
N HIS A 157 6.25 -6.38 5.94
CA HIS A 157 6.25 -7.78 5.54
C HIS A 157 6.92 -8.01 4.18
N HIS A 158 6.84 -7.08 3.24
CA HIS A 158 7.54 -7.15 1.96
C HIS A 158 9.05 -6.96 2.10
N MET A 159 9.50 -6.29 3.16
CA MET A 159 10.92 -6.18 3.50
C MET A 159 11.43 -7.35 4.35
N LEU A 160 10.54 -8.07 5.05
CA LEU A 160 10.89 -9.17 5.95
C LEU A 160 10.90 -10.52 5.25
N LEU A 161 9.89 -10.80 4.43
CA LEU A 161 9.60 -12.11 3.84
C LEU A 161 9.95 -12.12 2.35
N ASN A 162 10.25 -13.32 1.82
CA ASN A 162 10.38 -13.59 0.40
C ASN A 162 9.54 -14.83 0.03
N ASP A 163 9.48 -15.16 -1.26
CA ASP A 163 8.69 -16.24 -1.82
C ASP A 163 8.97 -17.63 -1.24
N THR A 164 10.19 -17.88 -0.74
CA THR A 164 10.54 -19.18 -0.13
C THR A 164 9.76 -19.49 1.15
N TYR A 165 9.20 -18.46 1.79
CA TYR A 165 8.38 -18.65 3.00
C TYR A 165 6.99 -19.22 2.70
N TYR A 166 6.50 -19.18 1.45
CA TYR A 166 5.21 -19.78 1.11
C TYR A 166 5.17 -21.29 1.38
N ALA A 167 6.28 -22.02 1.13
CA ALA A 167 6.37 -23.46 1.43
C ALA A 167 6.16 -23.78 2.92
N LYS A 168 6.53 -22.84 3.83
CA LYS A 168 6.43 -23.04 5.28
C LYS A 168 5.15 -22.45 5.88
N LEU A 169 4.75 -21.27 5.42
CA LEU A 169 3.68 -20.45 6.03
C LEU A 169 2.37 -20.50 5.23
N GLY A 170 2.40 -20.95 3.99
CA GLY A 170 1.21 -21.08 3.15
C GLY A 170 0.37 -19.81 3.09
N ASN A 171 -0.94 -19.95 3.28
CA ASN A 171 -1.89 -18.84 3.25
C ASN A 171 -1.69 -17.81 4.38
N GLN A 172 -0.95 -18.13 5.44
CA GLN A 172 -0.70 -17.16 6.52
C GLN A 172 -0.02 -15.90 6.00
N ILE A 173 0.81 -16.02 4.94
CA ILE A 173 1.48 -14.88 4.31
C ILE A 173 0.87 -14.47 2.96
N LYS A 174 -0.30 -15.02 2.61
CA LYS A 174 -1.06 -14.57 1.43
C LYS A 174 -1.52 -13.13 1.66
N CYS A 175 -1.05 -12.20 0.82
CA CYS A 175 -1.42 -10.78 0.78
C CYS A 175 -1.42 -10.26 -0.66
N ASN A 176 -2.03 -9.13 -0.88
CA ASN A 176 -2.08 -8.45 -2.17
C ASN A 176 -1.55 -7.01 -2.03
N PRO A 177 -0.48 -6.66 -2.75
CA PRO A 177 0.33 -7.50 -3.66
C PRO A 177 1.06 -8.62 -2.92
N SER A 178 1.39 -9.70 -3.65
CA SER A 178 2.04 -10.88 -3.07
C SER A 178 3.47 -10.62 -2.59
N ILE A 179 3.94 -11.43 -1.63
CA ILE A 179 5.37 -11.51 -1.28
C ILE A 179 6.14 -11.97 -2.51
N LYS A 180 7.21 -11.27 -2.86
CA LYS A 180 8.02 -11.51 -4.06
C LYS A 180 9.35 -12.21 -3.73
N THR A 181 10.26 -12.23 -4.68
CA THR A 181 11.57 -12.89 -4.56
C THR A 181 12.49 -12.21 -3.54
N GLU A 182 13.57 -12.90 -3.15
CA GLU A 182 14.62 -12.33 -2.32
C GLU A 182 15.28 -11.11 -2.99
N GLN A 183 15.43 -11.13 -4.31
CA GLN A 183 15.97 -10.00 -5.08
C GLN A 183 15.07 -8.77 -4.94
N ASP A 184 13.74 -8.93 -5.09
CA ASP A 184 12.78 -7.86 -4.90
C ASP A 184 12.85 -7.30 -3.48
N ARG A 185 12.86 -8.19 -2.46
CA ARG A 185 12.98 -7.79 -1.04
C ARG A 185 14.20 -6.92 -0.78
N LEU A 186 15.36 -7.33 -1.27
CA LEU A 186 16.60 -6.58 -1.11
C LEU A 186 16.58 -5.24 -1.86
N ALA A 187 15.96 -5.20 -3.04
CA ALA A 187 15.79 -3.98 -3.81
C ALA A 187 14.88 -2.97 -3.10
N LEU A 188 13.81 -3.42 -2.44
CA LEU A 188 12.95 -2.56 -1.62
C LEU A 188 13.74 -1.89 -0.48
N ILE A 189 14.52 -2.68 0.29
CA ILE A 189 15.35 -2.15 1.38
C ILE A 189 16.38 -1.15 0.85
N LYS A 190 17.04 -1.47 -0.26
CA LYS A 190 18.01 -0.57 -0.92
C LYS A 190 17.34 0.73 -1.36
N SER A 191 16.14 0.65 -1.94
CA SER A 191 15.40 1.81 -2.44
C SER A 191 14.85 2.69 -1.31
N LEU A 192 14.47 2.10 -0.17
CA LEU A 192 14.11 2.82 1.04
C LEU A 192 15.28 3.64 1.57
N LYS A 193 16.49 3.04 1.65
CA LYS A 193 17.73 3.73 2.06
C LYS A 193 18.18 4.81 1.08
N ALA A 194 17.79 4.70 -0.19
CA ALA A 194 18.13 5.66 -1.25
C ALA A 194 17.05 6.74 -1.44
N ASP A 195 16.09 6.85 -0.54
CA ASP A 195 14.98 7.82 -0.59
C ASP A 195 14.13 7.75 -1.88
N LYS A 196 14.10 6.59 -2.54
CA LYS A 196 13.15 6.30 -3.61
C LYS A 196 11.78 5.91 -3.05
N ILE A 197 11.77 5.16 -1.95
CA ILE A 197 10.59 4.85 -1.15
C ILE A 197 10.53 5.81 0.02
N ASP A 198 9.39 6.44 0.22
CA ASP A 198 9.23 7.58 1.11
C ASP A 198 8.66 7.20 2.49
N ILE A 199 7.84 6.15 2.56
CA ILE A 199 7.08 5.75 3.75
C ILE A 199 7.21 4.26 4.00
N ILE A 200 7.18 3.88 5.29
CA ILE A 200 7.02 2.50 5.75
C ILE A 200 5.62 2.34 6.33
N ALA A 201 4.89 1.32 5.86
CA ALA A 201 3.53 1.00 6.27
C ALA A 201 3.41 -0.45 6.76
N THR A 202 2.21 -0.86 7.16
CA THR A 202 1.91 -2.22 7.60
C THR A 202 0.91 -2.94 6.71
N ASP A 203 0.06 -2.23 6.02
CA ASP A 203 -1.10 -2.80 5.31
C ASP A 203 -1.86 -3.80 6.20
N HIS A 204 -2.21 -3.35 7.42
CA HIS A 204 -2.86 -4.19 8.42
C HIS A 204 -4.25 -4.63 7.96
N ALA A 205 -4.35 -5.87 7.49
CA ALA A 205 -5.59 -6.50 7.04
C ALA A 205 -5.79 -7.85 7.76
N PRO A 206 -6.33 -7.84 8.99
CA PRO A 206 -6.45 -9.04 9.80
C PRO A 206 -7.58 -9.94 9.34
N HIS A 207 -7.33 -11.23 9.38
CA HIS A 207 -8.29 -12.31 9.16
C HIS A 207 -8.18 -13.32 10.28
N THR A 208 -9.25 -14.02 10.57
CA THR A 208 -9.23 -15.09 11.58
C THR A 208 -8.36 -16.25 11.12
N TRP A 209 -7.92 -17.05 12.10
CA TRP A 209 -7.15 -18.25 11.80
C TRP A 209 -7.90 -19.20 10.87
N ASP A 210 -9.19 -19.45 11.16
CA ASP A 210 -10.02 -20.34 10.36
C ASP A 210 -10.18 -19.87 8.91
N GLU A 211 -10.28 -18.56 8.68
CA GLU A 211 -10.30 -18.00 7.33
C GLU A 211 -8.99 -18.24 6.59
N LYS A 212 -7.86 -18.02 7.25
CA LYS A 212 -6.52 -18.22 6.67
C LYS A 212 -6.21 -19.70 6.40
N MET A 213 -6.85 -20.63 7.09
CA MET A 213 -6.65 -22.08 6.92
C MET A 213 -7.53 -22.71 5.84
N ARG A 214 -8.36 -21.94 5.15
CA ARG A 214 -9.13 -22.41 3.98
C ARG A 214 -8.20 -22.83 2.84
N SER A 215 -8.75 -23.47 1.80
CA SER A 215 -8.03 -23.73 0.56
C SER A 215 -7.45 -22.45 -0.02
N TYR A 216 -6.40 -22.55 -0.82
CA TYR A 216 -5.71 -21.35 -1.33
C TYR A 216 -6.63 -20.37 -2.08
N PRO A 217 -7.52 -20.79 -2.98
CA PRO A 217 -8.43 -19.85 -3.64
C PRO A 217 -9.29 -19.06 -2.67
N ASP A 218 -9.83 -19.73 -1.62
CA ASP A 218 -10.81 -19.18 -0.68
C ASP A 218 -10.19 -18.48 0.53
N ALA A 219 -8.91 -18.72 0.81
CA ALA A 219 -8.23 -18.05 1.90
C ALA A 219 -8.05 -16.55 1.58
N PRO A 220 -8.49 -15.64 2.47
CA PRO A 220 -8.38 -14.21 2.22
C PRO A 220 -6.92 -13.74 2.22
N ALA A 221 -6.64 -12.69 1.45
CA ALA A 221 -5.35 -12.01 1.43
C ALA A 221 -5.30 -10.92 2.51
N GLY A 222 -4.22 -10.85 3.27
CA GLY A 222 -3.98 -9.86 4.32
C GLY A 222 -3.26 -10.43 5.54
N LEU A 223 -2.51 -9.57 6.24
CA LEU A 223 -1.72 -9.92 7.43
C LEU A 223 -2.06 -8.99 8.62
N PRO A 224 -2.09 -9.51 9.88
CA PRO A 224 -2.36 -8.71 11.08
C PRO A 224 -1.08 -8.03 11.60
N LEU A 225 -0.63 -6.94 10.99
CA LEU A 225 0.70 -6.39 11.17
C LEU A 225 0.82 -5.13 12.04
N VAL A 226 -0.28 -4.46 12.41
CA VAL A 226 -0.21 -3.20 13.18
C VAL A 226 0.59 -3.36 14.49
N GLN A 227 0.43 -4.47 15.19
CA GLN A 227 1.17 -4.76 16.41
C GLN A 227 2.65 -5.07 16.13
N HIS A 228 2.95 -5.71 15.01
CA HIS A 228 4.28 -6.23 14.70
C HIS A 228 5.16 -5.27 13.89
N GLY A 229 4.56 -4.21 13.31
CA GLY A 229 5.28 -3.28 12.45
C GLY A 229 6.52 -2.69 13.11
N LEU A 230 6.37 -2.08 14.28
CA LEU A 230 7.50 -1.52 15.02
C LEU A 230 8.51 -2.60 15.48
N GLN A 231 8.03 -3.78 15.89
CA GLN A 231 8.91 -4.88 16.31
C GLN A 231 9.81 -5.36 15.16
N ILE A 232 9.27 -5.48 13.94
CA ILE A 232 10.03 -5.82 12.74
C ILE A 232 11.08 -4.74 12.44
N LEU A 233 10.70 -3.48 12.53
CA LEU A 233 11.63 -2.37 12.31
C LEU A 233 12.75 -2.32 13.35
N MET A 234 12.45 -2.62 14.60
CA MET A 234 13.48 -2.73 15.66
C MET A 234 14.40 -3.95 15.44
N ASP A 235 13.89 -5.06 14.93
CA ASP A 235 14.73 -6.19 14.51
C ASP A 235 15.67 -5.80 13.35
N PHE A 236 15.18 -5.02 12.38
CA PHE A 236 16.02 -4.47 11.31
C PHE A 236 17.09 -3.52 11.84
N TYR A 237 16.78 -2.71 12.86
CA TYR A 237 17.77 -1.87 13.52
C TYR A 237 18.86 -2.71 14.21
N HIS A 238 18.47 -3.71 14.99
CA HIS A 238 19.44 -4.58 15.68
C HIS A 238 20.30 -5.46 14.76
N LYS A 239 19.85 -5.64 13.52
CA LYS A 239 20.59 -6.35 12.45
C LYS A 239 21.38 -5.40 11.54
N ASP A 240 21.48 -4.12 11.88
CA ASP A 240 22.14 -3.07 11.06
C ASP A 240 21.56 -2.95 9.63
N ILE A 241 20.30 -3.36 9.44
CA ILE A 241 19.60 -3.23 8.15
C ILE A 241 19.12 -1.80 7.95
N LEU A 242 18.48 -1.19 8.98
CA LEU A 242 18.00 0.20 8.96
C LEU A 242 18.50 0.94 10.20
N SER A 243 18.80 2.25 10.06
CA SER A 243 19.08 3.12 11.20
C SER A 243 17.79 3.57 11.90
N LEU A 244 17.89 4.00 13.16
CA LEU A 244 16.75 4.57 13.89
C LEU A 244 16.20 5.83 13.22
N GLU A 245 17.10 6.67 12.68
CA GLU A 245 16.74 7.89 11.96
C GLU A 245 15.87 7.55 10.74
N THR A 246 16.29 6.56 9.93
CA THR A 246 15.50 6.08 8.79
C THR A 246 14.14 5.54 9.22
N ILE A 247 14.10 4.75 10.28
CA ILE A 247 12.84 4.20 10.80
C ILE A 247 11.89 5.32 11.21
N VAL A 248 12.36 6.28 12.01
CA VAL A 248 11.53 7.40 12.49
C VAL A 248 11.11 8.31 11.33
N GLU A 249 12.02 8.62 10.44
CA GLU A 249 11.72 9.45 9.26
C GLU A 249 10.62 8.82 8.42
N LYS A 250 10.79 7.55 8.04
CA LYS A 250 9.90 6.86 7.09
C LYS A 250 8.57 6.41 7.70
N SER A 251 8.52 6.12 9.01
CA SER A 251 7.29 5.67 9.68
C SER A 251 6.52 6.78 10.41
N SER A 252 7.11 7.97 10.61
CA SER A 252 6.47 9.07 11.35
C SER A 252 6.54 10.41 10.63
N HIS A 253 7.75 10.93 10.38
CA HIS A 253 7.93 12.27 9.81
C HIS A 253 7.32 12.38 8.41
N ASN A 254 7.67 11.46 7.53
CA ASN A 254 7.23 11.48 6.14
C ASN A 254 5.73 11.21 6.02
N VAL A 255 5.18 10.34 6.88
CA VAL A 255 3.73 10.13 6.95
C VAL A 255 3.00 11.43 7.32
N ALA A 256 3.47 12.12 8.38
CA ALA A 256 2.88 13.37 8.81
C ALA A 256 2.97 14.48 7.74
N LYS A 257 4.11 14.56 7.04
CA LYS A 257 4.31 15.51 5.93
C LYS A 257 3.41 15.19 4.74
N ARG A 258 3.42 13.94 4.26
CA ARG A 258 2.69 13.53 3.05
C ARG A 258 1.19 13.71 3.18
N PHE A 259 0.63 13.29 4.32
CA PHE A 259 -0.80 13.37 4.59
C PHE A 259 -1.20 14.64 5.36
N GLN A 260 -0.29 15.61 5.51
CA GLN A 260 -0.52 16.89 6.17
C GLN A 260 -1.13 16.75 7.59
N ILE A 261 -0.67 15.74 8.34
CA ILE A 261 -1.15 15.48 9.70
C ILE A 261 -0.57 16.53 10.64
N LYS A 262 -1.43 17.40 11.15
CA LYS A 262 -1.03 18.50 12.03
C LYS A 262 -0.73 18.00 13.44
N ASP A 263 0.26 18.64 14.08
CA ASP A 263 0.60 18.45 15.50
C ASP A 263 1.01 17.01 15.88
N ARG A 264 1.53 16.22 14.93
CA ARG A 264 2.01 14.84 15.10
C ARG A 264 3.23 14.52 14.25
N GLY A 265 3.76 13.31 14.43
CA GLY A 265 4.90 12.79 13.66
C GLY A 265 6.26 13.19 14.19
N TYR A 266 6.33 14.05 15.21
CA TYR A 266 7.56 14.56 15.83
C TYR A 266 7.44 14.60 17.35
N ILE A 267 8.56 14.46 18.06
CA ILE A 267 8.65 14.70 19.50
C ILE A 267 9.11 16.15 19.71
N ARG A 268 8.17 17.06 19.94
CA ARG A 268 8.40 18.50 20.19
C ARG A 268 7.38 19.01 21.17
N GLU A 269 7.73 20.06 21.92
CA GLU A 269 6.79 20.74 22.82
C GLU A 269 5.55 21.22 22.05
N GLY A 270 4.38 21.02 22.64
CA GLY A 270 3.09 21.40 22.07
C GLY A 270 2.49 20.38 21.06
N LEU A 271 3.23 19.35 20.65
CA LEU A 271 2.71 18.32 19.76
C LEU A 271 2.05 17.17 20.53
N SER A 272 1.09 16.52 19.90
CA SER A 272 0.43 15.33 20.44
C SER A 272 1.30 14.09 20.23
N LEU A 273 1.58 13.36 21.30
CA LEU A 273 2.22 12.04 21.26
C LEU A 273 1.20 10.89 21.34
N ILE A 274 -0.07 11.23 21.48
CA ILE A 274 -1.15 10.25 21.60
C ILE A 274 -1.96 10.28 20.32
N HIS A 275 -1.97 9.16 19.63
CA HIS A 275 -2.95 8.87 18.59
C HIS A 275 -4.15 8.20 19.26
N ILE A 276 -5.28 8.83 19.18
CA ILE A 276 -6.53 8.29 19.74
C ILE A 276 -7.37 7.73 18.60
#